data_e05c104bf6d5093070c0fb4176d467f9
#
_entry.id   e05c104bf6d5093070c0fb4176d467f9
#
_cell.length_a   1.000
_cell.length_b   1.000
_cell.length_c   1.000
_cell.angle_alpha   90.00
_cell.angle_beta   90.00
_cell.angle_gamma   90.00
#
_symmetry.space_group_name_H-M   'P 1'
#
loop_
_entity.id
_entity.type
_entity.pdbx_description
1 polymer ?
#
loop_
_entity_poly.entity_id
_entity_poly.type
_entity_poly.pdbx_seq_one_letter_code
_entity_poly.pdbx_strand_id
1 'polypeptide(L)'
;MRALRLPRPSGALLAWALLPPLAGVALHLKHPLLYLWRDWETAILLGLALLGLYGARRAWRQAQTRRQRLEPGLRLLAWLALALLTLGQEAWFRWQQYQVFQGGVAMERMGRHFVVGFRDFAELAPLAEQGLIGGIYLSRRNIRGLEAGQLRREIDALQALRRRAGLPPLFVMADQEGGSVAHLSPLVEAQPALASLTREPEGLEGRARAYGERQGKAMAALGVNMNLSPVVDLHPGQKGNWQDKHTRIERRAIAADPRLVTRVATAYSAGLSASGVLPTVKHFPGLGRVQGDTHLVRASLSLKPEQLRDDWLPFQAVTASTGAAMMLAHVHLPQVDPLQPASLSRPLVQELLRRQWGYQGLLITDDLNMGAVYGDGIDRAAVAALDAGVDLLLVSYDPDQYFRALYGAARGWRRGAVGAQREAASAARLDRHWRQSRAED
;
A
#
# COMPACT_ATOMS: atom_id res chain seq x y z
N MET A 1 45.78 22.93 -27.80
CA MET A 1 44.87 21.83 -27.37
C MET A 1 43.71 21.77 -28.34
N ARG A 2 43.65 20.80 -29.26
CA ARG A 2 42.51 20.56 -30.15
C ARG A 2 41.43 19.83 -29.33
N ALA A 3 40.33 20.50 -29.07
CA ALA A 3 39.15 19.86 -28.43
C ALA A 3 38.72 18.67 -29.31
N LEU A 4 38.75 17.45 -28.77
CA LEU A 4 38.16 16.26 -29.38
C LEU A 4 36.67 16.51 -29.52
N ARG A 5 36.20 16.90 -30.71
CA ARG A 5 34.79 16.89 -31.05
C ARG A 5 34.40 15.42 -31.25
N LEU A 6 33.73 14.85 -30.24
CA LEU A 6 33.08 13.55 -30.39
C LEU A 6 32.13 13.61 -31.60
N PRO A 7 32.20 12.64 -32.52
CA PRO A 7 31.28 12.59 -33.66
C PRO A 7 29.84 12.53 -33.13
N ARG A 8 28.94 13.33 -33.70
CA ARG A 8 27.51 13.28 -33.36
C ARG A 8 26.99 11.87 -33.70
N PRO A 9 26.37 11.16 -32.77
CA PRO A 9 25.84 9.84 -33.05
C PRO A 9 24.88 9.90 -34.26
N SER A 10 24.98 8.96 -35.18
CA SER A 10 24.05 8.88 -36.28
C SER A 10 22.63 8.67 -35.72
N GLY A 11 21.61 9.25 -36.37
CA GLY A 11 20.21 9.09 -35.91
C GLY A 11 19.77 7.62 -35.78
N ALA A 12 20.41 6.72 -36.51
CA ALA A 12 20.24 5.28 -36.40
C ALA A 12 20.74 4.72 -35.05
N LEU A 13 21.94 5.12 -34.62
CA LEU A 13 22.53 4.68 -33.33
C LEU A 13 21.66 5.17 -32.17
N LEU A 14 21.19 6.43 -32.23
CA LEU A 14 20.32 6.98 -31.22
C LEU A 14 18.97 6.22 -31.12
N ALA A 15 18.40 5.88 -32.28
CA ALA A 15 17.14 5.12 -32.34
C ALA A 15 17.29 3.71 -31.75
N TRP A 16 18.41 3.01 -31.98
CA TRP A 16 18.71 1.72 -31.36
C TRP A 16 18.98 1.83 -29.86
N ALA A 17 19.68 2.88 -29.41
CA ALA A 17 19.98 3.09 -28.01
C ALA A 17 18.72 3.39 -27.16
N LEU A 18 17.69 3.99 -27.76
CA LEU A 18 16.44 4.31 -27.06
C LEU A 18 15.49 3.10 -26.92
N LEU A 19 15.56 2.12 -27.81
CA LEU A 19 14.62 0.98 -27.82
C LEU A 19 14.65 0.14 -26.54
N PRO A 20 15.83 -0.29 -25.98
CA PRO A 20 15.83 -1.12 -24.79
C PRO A 20 15.22 -0.44 -23.55
N PRO A 21 15.55 0.82 -23.19
CA PRO A 21 14.92 1.47 -22.06
C PRO A 21 13.42 1.71 -22.27
N LEU A 22 12.97 2.07 -23.49
CA LEU A 22 11.57 2.23 -23.79
C LEU A 22 10.81 0.90 -23.74
N ALA A 23 11.42 -0.19 -24.21
CA ALA A 23 10.83 -1.52 -24.06
C ALA A 23 10.75 -1.93 -22.57
N GLY A 24 11.75 -1.59 -21.76
CA GLY A 24 11.71 -1.77 -20.33
C GLY A 24 10.53 -1.02 -19.68
N VAL A 25 10.33 0.25 -20.04
CA VAL A 25 9.17 1.03 -19.57
C VAL A 25 7.85 0.43 -20.05
N ALA A 26 7.75 0.01 -21.32
CA ALA A 26 6.55 -0.60 -21.86
C ALA A 26 6.20 -1.93 -21.17
N LEU A 27 7.18 -2.78 -20.86
CA LEU A 27 6.98 -4.03 -20.11
C LEU A 27 6.45 -3.76 -18.70
N HIS A 28 6.84 -2.65 -18.09
CA HIS A 28 6.44 -2.23 -16.75
C HIS A 28 5.40 -1.09 -16.79
N LEU A 29 4.61 -1.03 -17.87
CA LEU A 29 3.51 -0.06 -17.97
C LEU A 29 2.59 -0.19 -16.76
N LYS A 30 2.13 0.96 -16.24
CA LYS A 30 1.38 1.05 -14.97
C LYS A 30 2.21 0.69 -13.72
N HIS A 31 3.55 0.76 -13.76
CA HIS A 31 4.35 0.61 -12.55
C HIS A 31 4.14 1.80 -11.60
N PRO A 32 4.08 1.63 -10.25
CA PRO A 32 3.86 2.73 -9.31
C PRO A 32 4.88 3.87 -9.42
N LEU A 33 6.13 3.60 -9.80
CA LEU A 33 7.13 4.64 -10.07
C LEU A 33 6.75 5.59 -11.21
N LEU A 34 5.87 5.15 -12.12
CA LEU A 34 5.36 5.95 -13.23
C LEU A 34 4.05 6.66 -12.89
N TYR A 35 3.57 6.57 -11.64
CA TYR A 35 2.29 7.12 -11.22
C TYR A 35 2.09 8.60 -11.57
N LEU A 36 3.14 9.42 -11.45
CA LEU A 36 3.07 10.84 -11.82
C LEU A 36 2.86 11.08 -13.33
N TRP A 37 3.18 10.10 -14.16
CA TRP A 37 3.03 10.12 -15.61
C TRP A 37 1.88 9.26 -16.11
N ARG A 38 1.05 8.77 -15.19
CA ARG A 38 -0.01 7.77 -15.43
C ARG A 38 -0.90 8.09 -16.62
N ASP A 39 -1.33 9.32 -16.74
CA ASP A 39 -2.24 9.78 -17.79
C ASP A 39 -1.55 9.92 -19.16
N TRP A 40 -0.23 10.01 -19.17
CA TRP A 40 0.58 10.29 -20.35
C TRP A 40 1.48 9.13 -20.78
N GLU A 41 1.79 8.18 -19.91
CA GLU A 41 2.81 7.15 -20.15
C GLU A 41 2.56 6.35 -21.43
N THR A 42 1.32 5.92 -21.70
CA THR A 42 0.93 5.19 -22.91
C THR A 42 1.03 6.08 -24.14
N ALA A 43 0.55 7.31 -24.06
CA ALA A 43 0.58 8.26 -25.17
C ALA A 43 2.03 8.65 -25.55
N ILE A 44 2.90 8.87 -24.55
CA ILE A 44 4.31 9.16 -24.76
C ILE A 44 5.02 8.00 -25.44
N LEU A 45 4.85 6.77 -24.96
CA LEU A 45 5.46 5.57 -25.57
C LEU A 45 5.00 5.36 -27.02
N LEU A 46 3.71 5.51 -27.29
CA LEU A 46 3.15 5.39 -28.64
C LEU A 46 3.65 6.50 -29.54
N GLY A 47 3.71 7.75 -29.05
CA GLY A 47 4.25 8.89 -29.80
C GLY A 47 5.71 8.67 -30.20
N LEU A 48 6.54 8.19 -29.25
CA LEU A 48 7.94 7.85 -29.53
C LEU A 48 8.07 6.68 -30.52
N ALA A 49 7.22 5.66 -30.39
CA ALA A 49 7.19 4.54 -31.32
C ALA A 49 6.82 5.01 -32.74
N LEU A 50 5.82 5.88 -32.89
CA LEU A 50 5.41 6.45 -34.18
C LEU A 50 6.54 7.30 -34.81
N LEU A 51 7.24 8.12 -34.02
CA LEU A 51 8.40 8.89 -34.49
C LEU A 51 9.52 7.97 -34.96
N GLY A 52 9.80 6.90 -34.20
CA GLY A 52 10.77 5.88 -34.58
C GLY A 52 10.41 5.14 -35.87
N LEU A 53 9.15 4.75 -36.01
CA LEU A 53 8.59 4.14 -37.24
C LEU A 53 8.73 5.08 -38.44
N TYR A 54 8.38 6.35 -38.26
CA TYR A 54 8.52 7.35 -39.33
C TYR A 54 9.98 7.50 -39.78
N GLY A 55 10.92 7.66 -38.83
CA GLY A 55 12.34 7.77 -39.13
C GLY A 55 12.91 6.53 -39.84
N ALA A 56 12.54 5.33 -39.36
CA ALA A 56 12.97 4.07 -39.95
C ALA A 56 12.40 3.88 -41.37
N ARG A 57 11.10 4.22 -41.57
CA ARG A 57 10.45 4.17 -42.89
C ARG A 57 11.10 5.13 -43.89
N ARG A 58 11.43 6.36 -43.43
CA ARG A 58 12.13 7.35 -44.28
C ARG A 58 13.51 6.80 -44.73
N ALA A 59 14.30 6.26 -43.80
CA ALA A 59 15.58 5.66 -44.08
C ALA A 59 15.45 4.45 -45.04
N TRP A 60 14.45 3.59 -44.83
CA TRP A 60 14.17 2.43 -45.70
C TRP A 60 13.82 2.85 -47.12
N ARG A 61 13.04 3.92 -47.33
CA ARG A 61 12.70 4.48 -48.63
C ARG A 61 13.90 5.11 -49.35
N GLN A 62 14.83 5.67 -48.63
CA GLN A 62 16.05 6.27 -49.18
C GLN A 62 17.13 5.26 -49.55
N ALA A 63 17.02 4.03 -49.02
CA ALA A 63 17.97 2.96 -49.32
C ALA A 63 17.82 2.43 -50.77
N GLN A 64 18.93 2.47 -51.49
CA GLN A 64 18.97 2.09 -52.91
C GLN A 64 19.19 0.58 -53.16
N THR A 65 19.82 -0.11 -52.20
CA THR A 65 20.17 -1.54 -52.31
C THR A 65 19.44 -2.36 -51.25
N ARG A 66 19.23 -3.67 -51.48
CA ARG A 66 18.66 -4.61 -50.49
C ARG A 66 19.45 -4.60 -49.19
N ARG A 67 20.79 -4.55 -49.25
CA ARG A 67 21.67 -4.52 -48.06
C ARG A 67 21.47 -3.27 -47.23
N GLN A 68 21.29 -2.11 -47.84
CA GLN A 68 20.97 -0.84 -47.17
C GLN A 68 19.60 -0.81 -46.56
N ARG A 69 18.63 -1.63 -47.01
CA ARG A 69 17.28 -1.75 -46.47
C ARG A 69 17.19 -2.63 -45.22
N LEU A 70 18.17 -3.51 -44.98
CA LEU A 70 18.13 -4.46 -43.86
C LEU A 70 18.06 -3.74 -42.49
N GLU A 71 18.98 -2.80 -42.25
CA GLU A 71 19.03 -2.07 -40.97
C GLU A 71 17.76 -1.25 -40.72
N PRO A 72 17.29 -0.38 -41.62
CA PRO A 72 16.03 0.35 -41.42
C PRO A 72 14.81 -0.58 -41.31
N GLY A 73 14.82 -1.73 -41.99
CA GLY A 73 13.78 -2.76 -41.90
C GLY A 73 13.71 -3.37 -40.48
N LEU A 74 14.86 -3.70 -39.89
CA LEU A 74 14.94 -4.19 -38.51
C LEU A 74 14.47 -3.12 -37.51
N ARG A 75 14.82 -1.86 -37.72
CA ARG A 75 14.29 -0.76 -36.87
C ARG A 75 12.78 -0.61 -37.01
N LEU A 76 12.22 -0.71 -38.21
CA LEU A 76 10.76 -0.70 -38.38
C LEU A 76 10.09 -1.80 -37.55
N LEU A 77 10.61 -3.03 -37.61
CA LEU A 77 10.07 -4.14 -36.83
C LEU A 77 10.22 -3.89 -35.31
N ALA A 78 11.35 -3.35 -34.85
CA ALA A 78 11.59 -3.09 -33.44
C ALA A 78 10.66 -2.00 -32.89
N TRP A 79 10.46 -0.89 -33.61
CA TRP A 79 9.53 0.17 -33.21
C TRP A 79 8.07 -0.29 -33.29
N LEU A 80 7.71 -1.13 -34.28
CA LEU A 80 6.40 -1.75 -34.35
C LEU A 80 6.16 -2.69 -33.16
N ALA A 81 7.16 -3.50 -32.80
CA ALA A 81 7.09 -4.37 -31.62
C ALA A 81 6.90 -3.57 -30.33
N LEU A 82 7.59 -2.42 -30.16
CA LEU A 82 7.40 -1.52 -29.03
C LEU A 82 5.95 -0.98 -29.00
N ALA A 83 5.40 -0.53 -30.13
CA ALA A 83 4.03 -0.05 -30.21
C ALA A 83 3.03 -1.15 -29.83
N LEU A 84 3.19 -2.35 -30.38
CA LEU A 84 2.33 -3.50 -30.10
C LEU A 84 2.43 -3.95 -28.63
N LEU A 85 3.63 -3.94 -28.06
CA LEU A 85 3.86 -4.24 -26.65
C LEU A 85 3.12 -3.23 -25.76
N THR A 86 3.26 -1.93 -26.06
CA THR A 86 2.58 -0.86 -25.31
C THR A 86 1.07 -0.99 -25.38
N LEU A 87 0.52 -1.20 -26.58
CA LEU A 87 -0.92 -1.40 -26.76
C LEU A 87 -1.41 -2.69 -26.08
N GLY A 88 -0.63 -3.77 -26.15
CA GLY A 88 -0.96 -5.04 -25.49
C GLY A 88 -1.02 -4.91 -23.97
N GLN A 89 -0.07 -4.18 -23.36
CA GLN A 89 -0.07 -3.93 -21.91
C GLN A 89 -1.24 -3.05 -21.49
N GLU A 90 -1.55 -1.99 -22.26
CA GLU A 90 -2.70 -1.13 -21.98
C GLU A 90 -4.01 -1.91 -22.13
N ALA A 91 -4.16 -2.68 -23.21
CA ALA A 91 -5.35 -3.51 -23.45
C ALA A 91 -5.54 -4.55 -22.35
N TRP A 92 -4.45 -5.19 -21.89
CA TRP A 92 -4.46 -6.13 -20.77
C TRP A 92 -4.92 -5.47 -19.48
N PHE A 93 -4.40 -4.28 -19.17
CA PHE A 93 -4.82 -3.53 -17.98
C PHE A 93 -6.31 -3.14 -18.05
N ARG A 94 -6.77 -2.62 -19.20
CA ARG A 94 -8.19 -2.27 -19.39
C ARG A 94 -9.10 -3.49 -19.28
N TRP A 95 -8.64 -4.63 -19.79
CA TRP A 95 -9.37 -5.88 -19.65
C TRP A 95 -9.48 -6.33 -18.19
N GLN A 96 -8.42 -6.21 -17.40
CA GLN A 96 -8.47 -6.48 -15.97
C GLN A 96 -9.47 -5.57 -15.25
N GLN A 97 -9.47 -4.27 -15.54
CA GLN A 97 -10.46 -3.32 -15.02
C GLN A 97 -11.88 -3.76 -15.37
N TYR A 98 -12.10 -4.06 -16.65
CA TYR A 98 -13.40 -4.55 -17.12
C TYR A 98 -13.85 -5.80 -16.37
N GLN A 99 -12.96 -6.78 -16.19
CA GLN A 99 -13.27 -8.01 -15.44
C GLN A 99 -13.62 -7.73 -13.97
N VAL A 100 -12.97 -6.77 -13.34
CA VAL A 100 -13.32 -6.35 -11.97
C VAL A 100 -14.73 -5.78 -11.92
N PHE A 101 -15.08 -4.88 -12.83
CA PHE A 101 -16.42 -4.28 -12.90
C PHE A 101 -17.53 -5.25 -13.36
N GLN A 102 -17.19 -6.36 -14.02
CA GLN A 102 -18.17 -7.43 -14.27
C GLN A 102 -18.58 -8.12 -12.95
N GLY A 103 -17.83 -7.92 -11.88
CA GLY A 103 -18.16 -8.41 -10.53
C GLY A 103 -18.18 -9.93 -10.42
N GLY A 104 -19.17 -10.41 -9.68
CA GLY A 104 -19.41 -11.81 -9.39
C GLY A 104 -18.72 -12.29 -8.13
N VAL A 105 -19.17 -13.44 -7.62
CA VAL A 105 -18.85 -13.99 -6.29
C VAL A 105 -17.37 -13.90 -5.91
N ALA A 106 -16.46 -14.19 -6.82
CA ALA A 106 -15.03 -14.15 -6.53
C ALA A 106 -14.50 -12.72 -6.35
N MET A 107 -15.00 -11.75 -7.15
CA MET A 107 -14.59 -10.35 -7.05
C MET A 107 -15.12 -9.72 -5.76
N GLU A 108 -16.38 -9.92 -5.44
CA GLU A 108 -17.01 -9.41 -4.20
C GLU A 108 -16.36 -10.02 -2.96
N ARG A 109 -16.15 -11.36 -3.00
CA ARG A 109 -15.53 -12.08 -1.89
C ARG A 109 -14.11 -11.63 -1.60
N MET A 110 -13.30 -11.40 -2.64
CA MET A 110 -11.94 -10.89 -2.48
C MET A 110 -11.93 -9.38 -2.27
N GLY A 111 -12.84 -8.64 -2.90
CA GLY A 111 -12.94 -7.18 -2.80
C GLY A 111 -13.07 -6.66 -1.37
N ARG A 112 -13.83 -7.37 -0.52
CA ARG A 112 -14.01 -7.01 0.89
C ARG A 112 -12.70 -6.90 1.70
N HIS A 113 -11.62 -7.49 1.21
CA HIS A 113 -10.31 -7.47 1.84
C HIS A 113 -9.45 -6.28 1.40
N PHE A 114 -9.86 -5.51 0.40
CA PHE A 114 -9.05 -4.42 -0.13
C PHE A 114 -9.41 -3.07 0.46
N VAL A 115 -8.38 -2.34 0.88
CA VAL A 115 -8.43 -0.92 1.24
C VAL A 115 -7.68 -0.14 0.17
N VAL A 116 -8.36 0.78 -0.50
CA VAL A 116 -7.85 1.40 -1.71
C VAL A 116 -7.62 2.90 -1.55
N GLY A 117 -6.52 3.39 -2.13
CA GLY A 117 -6.37 4.79 -2.45
C GLY A 117 -7.23 5.17 -3.66
N PHE A 118 -7.39 6.46 -3.91
CA PHE A 118 -8.21 6.96 -5.02
C PHE A 118 -7.74 8.37 -5.43
N ARG A 119 -8.13 8.82 -6.60
CA ARG A 119 -7.91 10.20 -7.08
C ARG A 119 -9.11 11.08 -6.78
N ASP A 120 -10.31 10.54 -7.07
CA ASP A 120 -11.60 11.22 -6.92
C ASP A 120 -12.62 10.27 -6.25
N PHE A 121 -13.50 10.81 -5.41
CA PHE A 121 -14.57 10.03 -4.75
C PHE A 121 -15.53 9.38 -5.75
N ALA A 122 -15.72 9.97 -6.94
CA ALA A 122 -16.55 9.39 -7.98
C ALA A 122 -16.04 8.01 -8.47
N GLU A 123 -14.71 7.76 -8.41
CA GLU A 123 -14.11 6.45 -8.75
C GLU A 123 -14.55 5.35 -7.79
N LEU A 124 -14.87 5.71 -6.55
CA LEU A 124 -15.18 4.77 -5.46
C LEU A 124 -16.64 4.31 -5.45
N ALA A 125 -17.57 5.13 -5.95
CA ALA A 125 -18.99 4.85 -5.87
C ALA A 125 -19.38 3.48 -6.44
N PRO A 126 -19.00 3.11 -7.69
CA PRO A 126 -19.33 1.81 -8.25
C PRO A 126 -18.61 0.65 -7.52
N LEU A 127 -17.41 0.87 -6.99
CA LEU A 127 -16.67 -0.13 -6.23
C LEU A 127 -17.33 -0.40 -4.87
N ALA A 128 -17.77 0.65 -4.20
CA ALA A 128 -18.46 0.56 -2.93
C ALA A 128 -19.82 -0.15 -3.07
N GLU A 129 -20.62 0.25 -4.06
CA GLU A 129 -21.96 -0.30 -4.30
C GLU A 129 -21.95 -1.78 -4.65
N GLN A 130 -20.96 -2.22 -5.45
CA GLN A 130 -20.82 -3.61 -5.88
C GLN A 130 -20.06 -4.51 -4.89
N GLY A 131 -19.62 -3.99 -3.73
CA GLY A 131 -18.88 -4.80 -2.76
C GLY A 131 -17.43 -5.12 -3.17
N LEU A 132 -16.89 -4.40 -4.14
CA LEU A 132 -15.56 -4.67 -4.70
C LEU A 132 -14.41 -4.13 -3.83
N ILE A 133 -14.71 -3.31 -2.81
CA ILE A 133 -13.75 -2.80 -1.81
C ILE A 133 -14.28 -3.01 -0.40
N GLY A 134 -13.37 -3.24 0.56
CA GLY A 134 -13.67 -3.28 2.00
C GLY A 134 -13.39 -1.96 2.71
N GLY A 135 -12.59 -1.08 2.11
CA GLY A 135 -12.28 0.22 2.71
C GLY A 135 -11.60 1.18 1.74
N ILE A 136 -11.42 2.40 2.22
CA ILE A 136 -10.72 3.48 1.51
C ILE A 136 -9.63 4.06 2.40
N TYR A 137 -8.55 4.52 1.78
CA TYR A 137 -7.44 5.19 2.45
C TYR A 137 -7.40 6.67 2.07
N LEU A 138 -7.49 7.54 3.07
CA LEU A 138 -7.43 8.99 2.92
C LEU A 138 -6.00 9.49 3.06
N SER A 139 -5.46 10.00 1.98
CA SER A 139 -4.16 10.68 1.96
C SER A 139 -4.34 12.20 1.97
N ARG A 140 -3.26 12.92 2.24
CA ARG A 140 -3.25 14.40 2.15
C ARG A 140 -3.67 14.89 0.75
N ARG A 141 -3.48 14.10 -0.31
CA ARG A 141 -3.91 14.44 -1.67
C ARG A 141 -5.43 14.47 -1.79
N ASN A 142 -6.12 13.52 -1.16
CA ASN A 142 -7.56 13.35 -1.25
C ASN A 142 -8.35 14.44 -0.52
N ILE A 143 -7.75 15.06 0.49
CA ILE A 143 -8.40 16.11 1.28
C ILE A 143 -8.02 17.54 0.84
N ARG A 144 -7.12 17.68 -0.14
CA ARG A 144 -6.63 18.99 -0.57
C ARG A 144 -7.77 19.83 -1.15
N GLY A 145 -8.01 21.00 -0.54
CA GLY A 145 -9.05 21.93 -0.97
C GLY A 145 -10.46 21.56 -0.52
N LEU A 146 -10.63 20.48 0.26
CA LEU A 146 -11.91 20.12 0.85
C LEU A 146 -12.09 20.78 2.23
N GLU A 147 -13.32 21.10 2.55
CA GLU A 147 -13.74 21.41 3.92
C GLU A 147 -14.18 20.14 4.67
N ALA A 148 -14.12 20.15 6.00
CA ALA A 148 -14.48 19.02 6.84
C ALA A 148 -15.90 18.49 6.55
N GLY A 149 -16.88 19.39 6.41
CA GLY A 149 -18.26 19.01 6.07
C GLY A 149 -18.41 18.42 4.67
N GLN A 150 -17.54 18.79 3.74
CA GLN A 150 -17.53 18.26 2.39
C GLN A 150 -16.96 16.83 2.37
N LEU A 151 -15.82 16.60 3.02
CA LEU A 151 -15.23 15.27 3.18
C LEU A 151 -16.22 14.32 3.88
N ARG A 152 -16.87 14.80 4.94
CA ARG A 152 -17.90 14.01 5.66
C ARG A 152 -19.04 13.58 4.72
N ARG A 153 -19.59 14.49 3.91
CA ARG A 153 -20.66 14.16 2.95
C ARG A 153 -20.25 13.10 1.93
N GLU A 154 -19.02 13.17 1.40
CA GLU A 154 -18.51 12.18 0.45
C GLU A 154 -18.41 10.78 1.09
N ILE A 155 -17.89 10.70 2.31
CA ILE A 155 -17.81 9.46 3.07
C ILE A 155 -19.21 8.91 3.37
N ASP A 156 -20.14 9.76 3.84
CA ASP A 156 -21.50 9.35 4.15
C ASP A 156 -22.25 8.86 2.90
N ALA A 157 -21.99 9.45 1.74
CA ALA A 157 -22.53 8.99 0.46
C ALA A 157 -22.08 7.57 0.12
N LEU A 158 -20.78 7.26 0.27
CA LEU A 158 -20.22 5.92 0.07
C LEU A 158 -20.82 4.91 1.06
N GLN A 159 -20.92 5.29 2.34
CA GLN A 159 -21.52 4.43 3.36
C GLN A 159 -23.03 4.20 3.10
N ALA A 160 -23.72 5.19 2.52
CA ALA A 160 -25.13 5.04 2.11
C ALA A 160 -25.29 4.06 0.93
N LEU A 161 -24.36 4.07 -0.05
CA LEU A 161 -24.33 3.07 -1.12
C LEU A 161 -24.18 1.66 -0.56
N ARG A 162 -23.25 1.46 0.39
CA ARG A 162 -23.05 0.17 1.07
C ARG A 162 -24.31 -0.32 1.79
N ARG A 163 -24.95 0.57 2.56
CA ARG A 163 -26.21 0.22 3.27
C ARG A 163 -27.32 -0.19 2.31
N ARG A 164 -27.51 0.56 1.20
CA ARG A 164 -28.52 0.22 0.18
C ARG A 164 -28.25 -1.13 -0.49
N ALA A 165 -26.99 -1.47 -0.69
CA ALA A 165 -26.57 -2.76 -1.25
C ALA A 165 -26.59 -3.91 -0.22
N GLY A 166 -26.95 -3.68 1.05
CA GLY A 166 -26.94 -4.69 2.11
C GLY A 166 -25.53 -5.13 2.52
N LEU A 167 -24.52 -4.33 2.21
CA LEU A 167 -23.10 -4.63 2.47
C LEU A 167 -22.63 -4.05 3.81
N PRO A 168 -21.60 -4.63 4.43
CA PRO A 168 -20.96 -4.04 5.62
C PRO A 168 -20.42 -2.63 5.31
N PRO A 169 -20.29 -1.76 6.32
CA PRO A 169 -19.67 -0.45 6.15
C PRO A 169 -18.24 -0.56 5.59
N LEU A 170 -17.75 0.52 4.98
CA LEU A 170 -16.35 0.63 4.58
C LEU A 170 -15.47 1.00 5.78
N PHE A 171 -14.30 0.40 5.85
CA PHE A 171 -13.19 1.00 6.60
C PHE A 171 -12.78 2.30 5.94
N VAL A 172 -12.74 3.38 6.70
CA VAL A 172 -12.24 4.69 6.26
C VAL A 172 -10.98 4.97 7.06
N MET A 173 -9.83 4.88 6.41
CA MET A 173 -8.53 4.87 7.09
C MET A 173 -7.69 6.08 6.73
N ALA A 174 -6.83 6.48 7.66
CA ALA A 174 -5.78 7.47 7.43
C ALA A 174 -4.59 7.23 8.35
N ASP A 175 -3.41 7.76 7.96
CA ASP A 175 -2.26 7.93 8.82
C ASP A 175 -2.34 9.29 9.52
N GLN A 176 -2.86 9.29 10.73
CA GLN A 176 -2.89 10.47 11.60
C GLN A 176 -2.10 10.15 12.87
N GLU A 177 -0.76 10.05 12.74
CA GLU A 177 0.14 9.69 13.84
C GLU A 177 0.42 10.86 14.79
N GLY A 178 0.34 12.06 14.22
CA GLY A 178 0.91 13.27 14.81
C GLY A 178 2.33 13.54 14.31
N GLY A 179 2.86 14.73 14.63
CA GLY A 179 4.18 15.15 14.14
C GLY A 179 4.20 15.28 12.60
N SER A 180 5.16 14.63 11.96
CA SER A 180 5.36 14.71 10.50
C SER A 180 4.34 13.92 9.67
N VAL A 181 3.68 12.92 10.28
CA VAL A 181 2.68 12.08 9.63
C VAL A 181 1.28 12.42 10.17
N ALA A 182 0.61 13.30 9.45
CA ALA A 182 -0.71 13.83 9.78
C ALA A 182 -1.46 14.10 8.47
N HIS A 183 -2.03 13.04 7.88
CA HIS A 183 -2.60 13.10 6.54
C HIS A 183 -3.94 13.84 6.49
N LEU A 184 -4.67 13.89 7.60
CA LEU A 184 -5.94 14.59 7.68
C LEU A 184 -5.80 16.07 8.08
N SER A 185 -4.58 16.54 8.38
CA SER A 185 -4.36 17.96 8.69
C SER A 185 -4.32 18.80 7.41
N PRO A 186 -4.99 19.99 7.38
CA PRO A 186 -5.49 20.73 8.54
C PRO A 186 -6.93 20.41 8.99
N LEU A 187 -7.68 19.52 8.35
CA LEU A 187 -9.07 19.19 8.75
C LEU A 187 -9.15 18.58 10.15
N VAL A 188 -8.12 17.82 10.54
CA VAL A 188 -7.84 17.44 11.92
C VAL A 188 -6.65 18.27 12.41
N GLU A 189 -6.75 18.84 13.59
CA GLU A 189 -5.67 19.60 14.20
C GLU A 189 -4.35 18.82 14.21
N ALA A 190 -3.28 19.47 13.79
CA ALA A 190 -1.95 18.87 13.79
C ALA A 190 -1.43 18.78 15.24
N GLN A 191 -1.39 17.57 15.79
CA GLN A 191 -0.83 17.31 17.11
C GLN A 191 0.67 16.98 16.99
N PRO A 192 1.50 17.25 18.03
CA PRO A 192 2.91 16.86 18.03
C PRO A 192 3.05 15.34 18.03
N ALA A 193 4.24 14.81 17.67
CA ALA A 193 4.50 13.37 17.72
C ALA A 193 4.27 12.79 19.13
N LEU A 194 3.77 11.55 19.23
CA LEU A 194 3.53 10.86 20.52
C LEU A 194 4.78 10.83 21.42
N ALA A 195 5.98 10.79 20.83
CA ALA A 195 7.24 10.91 21.56
C ALA A 195 7.33 12.18 22.43
N SER A 196 6.66 13.27 22.06
CA SER A 196 6.68 14.50 22.86
C SER A 196 6.08 14.33 24.25
N LEU A 197 5.15 13.39 24.43
CA LEU A 197 4.49 13.09 25.70
C LEU A 197 5.46 12.47 26.73
N THR A 198 6.52 11.79 26.27
CA THR A 198 7.47 11.10 27.14
C THR A 198 8.44 12.04 27.88
N ARG A 199 8.44 13.33 27.53
CA ARG A 199 9.30 14.34 28.19
C ARG A 199 8.92 14.59 29.65
N GLU A 200 7.65 14.37 29.97
CA GLU A 200 7.10 14.53 31.32
C GLU A 200 6.54 13.18 31.78
N PRO A 201 7.17 12.50 32.71
CA PRO A 201 6.72 11.18 33.19
C PRO A 201 5.39 11.21 33.95
N GLU A 202 5.14 12.30 34.69
CA GLU A 202 3.96 12.42 35.54
C GLU A 202 2.68 12.51 34.70
N GLY A 203 1.66 11.72 35.06
CA GLY A 203 0.37 11.68 34.33
C GLY A 203 0.44 11.27 32.87
N LEU A 204 1.50 10.58 32.42
CA LEU A 204 1.80 10.23 31.04
C LEU A 204 0.64 9.50 30.36
N GLU A 205 0.10 8.46 30.99
CA GLU A 205 -1.00 7.67 30.43
C GLU A 205 -2.28 8.50 30.28
N GLY A 206 -2.58 9.35 31.25
CA GLY A 206 -3.71 10.28 31.17
C GLY A 206 -3.58 11.24 29.98
N ARG A 207 -2.39 11.81 29.76
CA ARG A 207 -2.12 12.70 28.61
C ARG A 207 -2.17 11.94 27.30
N ALA A 208 -1.62 10.71 27.24
CA ALA A 208 -1.66 9.88 26.05
C ALA A 208 -3.09 9.48 25.68
N ARG A 209 -3.91 9.13 26.68
CA ARG A 209 -5.34 8.84 26.48
C ARG A 209 -6.09 10.08 25.97
N ALA A 210 -5.92 11.22 26.63
CA ALA A 210 -6.55 12.48 26.21
C ALA A 210 -6.12 12.92 24.81
N TYR A 211 -4.86 12.66 24.43
CA TYR A 211 -4.38 12.86 23.06
C TYR A 211 -5.16 12.00 22.07
N GLY A 212 -5.29 10.68 22.34
CA GLY A 212 -6.05 9.75 21.52
C GLY A 212 -7.53 10.12 21.40
N GLU A 213 -8.15 10.54 22.50
CA GLU A 213 -9.56 10.98 22.51
C GLU A 213 -9.80 12.23 21.65
N ARG A 214 -8.95 13.24 21.74
CA ARG A 214 -9.05 14.46 20.90
C ARG A 214 -8.91 14.11 19.41
N GLN A 215 -7.90 13.31 19.09
CA GLN A 215 -7.64 12.89 17.72
C GLN A 215 -8.79 12.01 17.18
N GLY A 216 -9.22 11.03 17.97
CA GLY A 216 -10.32 10.14 17.61
C GLY A 216 -11.62 10.87 17.36
N LYS A 217 -12.01 11.80 18.24
CA LYS A 217 -13.21 12.65 18.07
C LYS A 217 -13.16 13.45 16.77
N ALA A 218 -12.01 14.06 16.47
CA ALA A 218 -11.84 14.84 15.24
C ALA A 218 -11.90 13.94 13.98
N MET A 219 -11.31 12.75 14.04
CA MET A 219 -11.37 11.77 12.94
C MET A 219 -12.78 11.22 12.73
N ALA A 220 -13.47 10.81 13.80
CA ALA A 220 -14.84 10.31 13.76
C ALA A 220 -15.82 11.37 13.21
N ALA A 221 -15.64 12.64 13.56
CA ALA A 221 -16.41 13.74 12.99
C ALA A 221 -16.30 13.85 11.46
N LEU A 222 -15.18 13.45 10.88
CA LEU A 222 -14.97 13.35 9.44
C LEU A 222 -15.50 12.04 8.83
N GLY A 223 -15.96 11.08 9.64
CA GLY A 223 -16.39 9.75 9.20
C GLY A 223 -15.25 8.72 9.09
N VAL A 224 -14.07 9.05 9.60
CA VAL A 224 -12.92 8.13 9.67
C VAL A 224 -13.09 7.19 10.85
N ASN A 225 -12.99 5.88 10.64
CA ASN A 225 -13.24 4.85 11.64
C ASN A 225 -12.04 3.94 11.94
N MET A 226 -10.90 4.18 11.30
CA MET A 226 -9.64 3.47 11.60
C MET A 226 -8.45 4.41 11.43
N ASN A 227 -7.57 4.45 12.42
CA ASN A 227 -6.31 5.19 12.33
C ASN A 227 -5.14 4.21 12.24
N LEU A 228 -4.29 4.37 11.21
CA LEU A 228 -3.06 3.60 11.07
C LEU A 228 -1.98 4.14 12.03
N SER A 229 -2.27 4.08 13.32
CA SER A 229 -1.49 4.57 14.47
C SER A 229 -1.96 3.85 15.72
N PRO A 230 -1.09 3.60 16.72
CA PRO A 230 0.23 4.19 16.93
C PRO A 230 1.39 3.43 16.26
N VAL A 231 2.52 4.14 16.06
CA VAL A 231 3.81 3.52 15.73
C VAL A 231 4.40 2.97 17.01
N VAL A 232 4.51 1.65 17.12
CA VAL A 232 5.07 0.95 18.28
C VAL A 232 6.45 0.35 18.00
N ASP A 233 7.01 0.62 16.81
CA ASP A 233 8.41 0.35 16.51
C ASP A 233 9.30 1.04 17.56
N LEU A 234 10.33 0.33 18.06
CA LEU A 234 11.27 0.92 18.99
C LEU A 234 12.19 1.92 18.28
N HIS A 235 12.51 3.02 18.97
CA HIS A 235 13.46 4.00 18.45
C HIS A 235 14.83 3.35 18.26
N PRO A 236 15.46 3.44 17.08
CA PRO A 236 16.69 2.70 16.73
C PRO A 236 17.95 3.13 17.51
N GLY A 237 17.86 4.17 18.33
CA GLY A 237 18.99 4.68 19.16
C GLY A 237 20.10 5.39 18.35
N GLN A 238 20.12 5.24 17.03
CA GLN A 238 21.09 5.87 16.13
C GLN A 238 20.47 7.07 15.43
N LYS A 239 21.28 8.09 15.12
CA LYS A 239 20.85 9.18 14.24
C LYS A 239 20.59 8.61 12.85
N GLY A 240 19.45 8.99 12.31
CA GLY A 240 18.79 8.52 11.10
C GLY A 240 19.66 7.84 10.06
N ASN A 241 19.21 6.68 9.63
CA ASN A 241 19.81 5.98 8.51
C ASN A 241 19.59 6.82 7.23
N TRP A 242 20.67 7.35 6.62
CA TRP A 242 20.58 8.14 5.39
C TRP A 242 19.94 7.37 4.23
N GLN A 243 19.93 6.04 4.31
CA GLN A 243 19.28 5.15 3.33
C GLN A 243 17.75 5.08 3.54
N ASP A 244 17.23 5.40 4.73
CA ASP A 244 15.80 5.42 5.03
C ASP A 244 15.24 6.84 4.86
N LYS A 245 14.85 7.16 3.64
CA LYS A 245 14.31 8.49 3.29
C LYS A 245 12.81 8.64 3.55
N HIS A 246 12.06 7.53 3.56
CA HIS A 246 10.60 7.53 3.64
C HIS A 246 10.09 7.07 5.00
N THR A 247 10.59 5.95 5.52
CA THR A 247 10.09 5.35 6.77
C THR A 247 10.37 6.24 7.98
N ARG A 248 11.60 6.75 8.12
CA ARG A 248 12.04 7.72 9.15
C ARG A 248 11.56 7.36 10.55
N ILE A 249 11.75 6.10 10.96
CA ILE A 249 11.27 5.58 12.25
C ILE A 249 11.82 6.41 13.43
N GLU A 250 13.03 6.94 13.33
CA GLU A 250 13.63 7.79 14.37
C GLU A 250 12.81 9.06 14.69
N ARG A 251 11.94 9.49 13.77
CA ARG A 251 11.06 10.66 13.98
C ARG A 251 9.64 10.29 14.39
N ARG A 252 9.27 9.02 14.24
CA ARG A 252 7.91 8.52 14.43
C ARG A 252 7.78 7.64 15.67
N ALA A 253 8.87 6.95 16.07
CA ALA A 253 8.90 6.08 17.23
C ALA A 253 8.70 6.86 18.53
N ILE A 254 7.96 6.28 19.47
CA ILE A 254 7.64 6.89 20.78
C ILE A 254 8.87 6.94 21.65
N ALA A 255 9.60 5.83 21.79
CA ALA A 255 10.81 5.69 22.61
C ALA A 255 11.62 4.46 22.21
N ALA A 256 12.80 4.27 22.80
CA ALA A 256 13.60 3.06 22.69
C ALA A 256 13.23 1.99 23.75
N ASP A 257 12.64 2.40 24.88
CA ASP A 257 12.20 1.49 25.94
C ASP A 257 10.85 0.84 25.58
N PRO A 258 10.78 -0.49 25.40
CA PRO A 258 9.56 -1.19 25.00
C PRO A 258 8.43 -1.04 26.01
N ARG A 259 8.72 -0.91 27.30
CA ARG A 259 7.70 -0.71 28.35
C ARG A 259 7.09 0.68 28.26
N LEU A 260 7.91 1.70 28.02
CA LEU A 260 7.44 3.07 27.84
C LEU A 260 6.57 3.19 26.57
N VAL A 261 7.01 2.57 25.46
CA VAL A 261 6.21 2.48 24.21
C VAL A 261 4.87 1.83 24.49
N THR A 262 4.87 0.69 25.19
CA THR A 262 3.64 -0.04 25.55
C THR A 262 2.67 0.84 26.34
N ARG A 263 3.14 1.53 27.39
CA ARG A 263 2.29 2.40 28.24
C ARG A 263 1.62 3.51 27.44
N VAL A 264 2.42 4.25 26.66
CA VAL A 264 1.91 5.37 25.84
C VAL A 264 0.94 4.86 24.76
N ALA A 265 1.34 3.82 24.02
CA ALA A 265 0.54 3.28 22.92
C ALA A 265 -0.77 2.67 23.41
N THR A 266 -0.80 1.97 24.55
CA THR A 266 -2.02 1.43 25.15
C THR A 266 -2.99 2.55 25.53
N ALA A 267 -2.51 3.55 26.25
CA ALA A 267 -3.36 4.67 26.68
C ALA A 267 -3.90 5.48 25.48
N TYR A 268 -3.04 5.76 24.49
CA TYR A 268 -3.43 6.41 23.25
C TYR A 268 -4.48 5.60 22.47
N SER A 269 -4.27 4.29 22.29
CA SER A 269 -5.21 3.42 21.59
C SER A 269 -6.57 3.34 22.29
N ALA A 270 -6.57 3.30 23.62
CA ALA A 270 -7.80 3.37 24.41
C ALA A 270 -8.55 4.70 24.18
N GLY A 271 -7.81 5.80 24.02
CA GLY A 271 -8.41 7.11 23.68
C GLY A 271 -9.05 7.15 22.30
N LEU A 272 -8.39 6.58 21.29
CA LEU A 272 -8.97 6.43 19.94
C LEU A 272 -10.26 5.59 19.95
N SER A 273 -10.16 4.41 20.57
CA SER A 273 -11.31 3.48 20.65
C SER A 273 -12.52 4.08 21.36
N ALA A 274 -12.31 4.91 22.39
CA ALA A 274 -13.38 5.63 23.08
C ALA A 274 -14.18 6.61 22.15
N SER A 275 -13.64 6.89 20.97
CA SER A 275 -14.28 7.73 19.95
C SER A 275 -14.77 6.93 18.74
N GLY A 276 -14.81 5.58 18.82
CA GLY A 276 -15.22 4.71 17.72
C GLY A 276 -14.18 4.59 16.58
N VAL A 277 -12.91 4.98 16.83
CA VAL A 277 -11.84 4.87 15.85
C VAL A 277 -10.93 3.70 16.21
N LEU A 278 -10.85 2.68 15.34
CA LEU A 278 -9.99 1.51 15.53
C LEU A 278 -8.52 1.90 15.43
N PRO A 279 -7.70 1.73 16.49
CA PRO A 279 -6.26 1.93 16.41
C PRO A 279 -5.56 0.78 15.67
N THR A 280 -4.40 1.06 15.07
CA THR A 280 -3.58 0.06 14.37
C THR A 280 -2.13 0.18 14.80
N VAL A 281 -1.62 -0.80 15.54
CA VAL A 281 -0.20 -0.84 15.89
C VAL A 281 0.64 -1.20 14.66
N LYS A 282 1.78 -0.54 14.48
CA LYS A 282 2.62 -0.73 13.30
C LYS A 282 4.10 -0.46 13.58
N HIS A 283 4.99 -1.05 12.79
CA HIS A 283 4.87 -1.95 11.64
C HIS A 283 5.46 -3.31 12.02
N PHE A 284 4.62 -4.30 12.32
CA PHE A 284 5.13 -5.62 12.75
C PHE A 284 5.98 -6.26 11.63
N PRO A 285 7.15 -6.81 11.93
CA PRO A 285 7.71 -7.25 13.21
C PRO A 285 8.57 -6.22 13.96
N GLY A 286 8.54 -4.96 13.58
CA GLY A 286 9.34 -3.87 14.15
C GLY A 286 10.42 -3.39 13.20
N LEU A 287 10.42 -2.07 12.91
CA LEU A 287 11.34 -1.45 11.96
C LEU A 287 12.59 -0.83 12.62
N GLY A 288 12.64 -0.77 13.95
CA GLY A 288 13.72 -0.09 14.69
C GLY A 288 15.12 -0.65 14.43
N ARG A 289 15.23 -1.94 14.05
CA ARG A 289 16.52 -2.61 13.72
C ARG A 289 16.67 -2.95 12.25
N VAL A 290 15.72 -2.56 11.40
CA VAL A 290 15.76 -2.83 9.97
C VAL A 290 16.70 -1.85 9.28
N GLN A 291 17.57 -2.37 8.41
CA GLN A 291 18.43 -1.57 7.56
C GLN A 291 17.84 -1.48 6.16
N GLY A 292 17.77 -0.28 5.60
CA GLY A 292 17.19 -0.01 4.29
C GLY A 292 15.74 0.52 4.37
N ASP A 293 15.30 1.08 3.25
CA ASP A 293 13.97 1.67 3.08
C ASP A 293 13.04 0.67 2.39
N THR A 294 12.07 0.13 3.12
CA THR A 294 11.10 -0.85 2.61
C THR A 294 10.22 -0.31 1.48
N HIS A 295 10.13 1.00 1.33
CA HIS A 295 9.44 1.60 0.19
C HIS A 295 10.15 1.36 -1.15
N LEU A 296 11.47 1.15 -1.11
CA LEU A 296 12.30 1.05 -2.31
C LEU A 296 12.90 -0.34 -2.54
N VAL A 297 13.30 -1.01 -1.43
CA VAL A 297 14.08 -2.25 -1.51
C VAL A 297 13.57 -3.31 -0.53
N ARG A 298 13.91 -4.55 -0.81
CA ARG A 298 13.70 -5.66 0.14
C ARG A 298 14.58 -5.45 1.35
N ALA A 299 13.97 -5.32 2.52
CA ALA A 299 14.66 -5.21 3.79
C ALA A 299 14.52 -6.52 4.58
N SER A 300 15.54 -6.85 5.37
CA SER A 300 15.59 -8.11 6.11
C SER A 300 16.00 -7.87 7.56
N LEU A 301 15.42 -8.63 8.47
CA LEU A 301 15.73 -8.69 9.88
C LEU A 301 16.16 -10.11 10.24
N SER A 302 17.47 -10.38 10.17
CA SER A 302 18.05 -11.72 10.32
C SER A 302 18.23 -12.16 11.78
N LEU A 303 17.40 -11.64 12.69
CA LEU A 303 17.41 -11.96 14.12
C LEU A 303 16.49 -13.15 14.39
N LYS A 304 16.84 -13.95 15.40
CA LYS A 304 15.97 -15.04 15.88
C LYS A 304 14.79 -14.46 16.67
N PRO A 305 13.63 -15.13 16.72
CA PRO A 305 12.47 -14.69 17.49
C PRO A 305 12.77 -14.31 18.94
N GLU A 306 13.66 -15.05 19.60
CA GLU A 306 14.05 -14.79 20.99
C GLU A 306 14.76 -13.44 21.18
N GLN A 307 15.43 -12.95 20.15
CA GLN A 307 16.13 -11.66 20.13
C GLN A 307 15.21 -10.47 19.83
N LEU A 308 13.97 -10.76 19.38
CA LEU A 308 12.94 -9.78 19.01
C LEU A 308 11.89 -9.60 20.12
N ARG A 309 12.06 -10.21 21.29
CA ARG A 309 11.08 -10.13 22.39
C ARG A 309 10.75 -8.70 22.79
N ASP A 310 11.76 -7.87 22.91
CA ASP A 310 11.58 -6.46 23.28
C ASP A 310 10.88 -5.67 22.17
N ASP A 311 11.24 -5.92 20.90
CA ASP A 311 10.57 -5.29 19.75
C ASP A 311 9.09 -5.71 19.66
N TRP A 312 8.77 -6.95 20.03
CA TRP A 312 7.43 -7.53 19.95
C TRP A 312 6.54 -7.23 21.16
N LEU A 313 7.15 -6.89 22.32
CA LEU A 313 6.39 -6.60 23.54
C LEU A 313 5.30 -5.54 23.34
N PRO A 314 5.56 -4.37 22.73
CA PRO A 314 4.52 -3.37 22.50
C PRO A 314 3.37 -3.89 21.62
N PHE A 315 3.68 -4.64 20.56
CA PHE A 315 2.65 -5.22 19.69
C PHE A 315 1.73 -6.18 20.44
N GLN A 316 2.30 -7.11 21.21
CA GLN A 316 1.53 -8.07 22.00
C GLN A 316 0.68 -7.39 23.06
N ALA A 317 1.28 -6.52 23.87
CA ALA A 317 0.63 -5.92 25.02
C ALA A 317 -0.49 -4.94 24.60
N VAL A 318 -0.22 -4.09 23.61
CA VAL A 318 -1.23 -3.10 23.13
C VAL A 318 -2.41 -3.83 22.49
N THR A 319 -2.15 -4.81 21.61
CA THR A 319 -3.25 -5.53 20.96
C THR A 319 -4.08 -6.37 21.92
N ALA A 320 -3.45 -6.98 22.92
CA ALA A 320 -4.15 -7.77 23.94
C ALA A 320 -5.05 -6.91 24.83
N SER A 321 -4.63 -5.67 25.14
CA SER A 321 -5.36 -4.79 26.05
C SER A 321 -6.40 -3.89 25.39
N THR A 322 -6.27 -3.60 24.08
CA THR A 322 -7.12 -2.62 23.39
C THR A 322 -7.90 -3.18 22.20
N GLY A 323 -7.60 -4.41 21.77
CA GLY A 323 -8.18 -4.97 20.55
C GLY A 323 -7.70 -4.29 19.25
N ALA A 324 -6.63 -3.49 19.31
CA ALA A 324 -6.07 -2.79 18.14
C ALA A 324 -5.80 -3.74 16.97
N ALA A 325 -6.00 -3.27 15.75
CA ALA A 325 -5.51 -3.92 14.54
C ALA A 325 -3.97 -3.89 14.50
N MET A 326 -3.36 -4.72 13.66
CA MET A 326 -1.91 -4.77 13.48
C MET A 326 -1.54 -4.69 12.01
N MET A 327 -0.66 -3.77 11.66
CA MET A 327 -0.10 -3.63 10.31
C MET A 327 1.20 -4.43 10.20
N LEU A 328 1.28 -5.24 9.14
CA LEU A 328 2.42 -6.10 8.82
C LEU A 328 3.31 -5.42 7.78
N ALA A 329 4.56 -5.18 8.15
CA ALA A 329 5.57 -4.60 7.27
C ALA A 329 6.04 -5.56 6.18
N HIS A 330 6.59 -5.00 5.09
CA HIS A 330 7.24 -5.77 4.03
C HIS A 330 8.71 -6.07 4.37
N VAL A 331 8.93 -6.67 5.55
CA VAL A 331 10.25 -7.04 6.05
C VAL A 331 10.39 -8.56 6.09
N HIS A 332 11.49 -9.07 5.54
CA HIS A 332 11.82 -10.48 5.62
C HIS A 332 12.37 -10.83 7.00
N LEU A 333 11.82 -11.92 7.59
CA LEU A 333 12.37 -12.59 8.77
C LEU A 333 12.85 -13.99 8.37
N PRO A 334 14.08 -14.15 7.86
CA PRO A 334 14.54 -15.43 7.33
C PRO A 334 14.53 -16.59 8.36
N GLN A 335 14.56 -16.27 9.65
CA GLN A 335 14.46 -17.25 10.73
C GLN A 335 13.03 -17.76 10.98
N VAL A 336 12.01 -17.10 10.40
CA VAL A 336 10.59 -17.49 10.48
C VAL A 336 10.11 -17.96 9.10
N ASP A 337 10.40 -17.17 8.07
CA ASP A 337 10.06 -17.47 6.68
C ASP A 337 11.19 -16.96 5.75
N PRO A 338 11.99 -17.87 5.16
CA PRO A 338 13.07 -17.47 4.28
C PRO A 338 12.59 -16.94 2.92
N LEU A 339 11.32 -17.17 2.56
CA LEU A 339 10.81 -16.88 1.22
C LEU A 339 9.97 -15.63 1.15
N GLN A 340 9.16 -15.34 2.19
CA GLN A 340 8.18 -14.28 2.16
C GLN A 340 8.44 -13.21 3.24
N PRO A 341 8.17 -11.92 2.95
CA PRO A 341 8.18 -10.89 3.97
C PRO A 341 7.00 -11.08 4.94
N ALA A 342 7.07 -10.45 6.11
CA ALA A 342 6.10 -10.60 7.19
C ALA A 342 4.64 -10.44 6.74
N SER A 343 4.35 -9.47 5.89
CA SER A 343 3.01 -9.20 5.34
C SER A 343 2.46 -10.29 4.41
N LEU A 344 3.30 -11.18 3.91
CA LEU A 344 2.94 -12.26 2.98
C LEU A 344 3.26 -13.65 3.57
N SER A 345 3.78 -13.71 4.80
CA SER A 345 4.30 -14.91 5.41
C SER A 345 3.21 -15.70 6.13
N ARG A 346 2.88 -16.87 5.59
CA ARG A 346 1.95 -17.81 6.23
C ARG A 346 2.47 -18.35 7.57
N PRO A 347 3.74 -18.77 7.72
CA PRO A 347 4.29 -19.15 9.02
C PRO A 347 4.15 -18.05 10.07
N LEU A 348 4.47 -16.81 9.72
CA LEU A 348 4.37 -15.69 10.65
C LEU A 348 2.91 -15.43 11.05
N VAL A 349 2.00 -15.36 10.09
CA VAL A 349 0.59 -15.06 10.38
C VAL A 349 -0.08 -16.21 11.11
N GLN A 350 -0.01 -17.46 10.60
CA GLN A 350 -0.76 -18.58 11.16
C GLN A 350 -0.11 -19.17 12.40
N GLU A 351 1.22 -19.38 12.39
CA GLU A 351 1.88 -20.05 13.50
C GLU A 351 2.22 -19.09 14.63
N LEU A 352 2.85 -17.95 14.32
CA LEU A 352 3.27 -17.00 15.33
C LEU A 352 2.08 -16.17 15.85
N LEU A 353 1.42 -15.40 14.97
CA LEU A 353 0.41 -14.43 15.43
C LEU A 353 -0.91 -15.13 15.82
N ARG A 354 -1.46 -16.00 14.98
CA ARG A 354 -2.77 -16.61 15.24
C ARG A 354 -2.70 -17.71 16.28
N ARG A 355 -1.74 -18.66 16.17
CA ARG A 355 -1.67 -19.81 17.07
C ARG A 355 -0.90 -19.52 18.36
N GLN A 356 0.35 -19.02 18.28
CA GLN A 356 1.18 -18.84 19.47
C GLN A 356 0.76 -17.63 20.30
N TRP A 357 0.46 -16.49 19.66
CA TRP A 357 0.00 -15.28 20.35
C TRP A 357 -1.50 -15.26 20.61
N GLY A 358 -2.27 -16.14 19.94
CA GLY A 358 -3.73 -16.14 20.06
C GLY A 358 -4.40 -14.87 19.52
N TYR A 359 -3.70 -14.09 18.69
CA TYR A 359 -4.21 -12.80 18.20
C TYR A 359 -5.42 -12.98 17.29
N GLN A 360 -6.56 -12.42 17.67
CA GLN A 360 -7.83 -12.51 16.96
C GLN A 360 -8.28 -11.19 16.32
N GLY A 361 -7.51 -10.11 16.48
CA GLY A 361 -7.78 -8.81 15.85
C GLY A 361 -7.48 -8.80 14.34
N LEU A 362 -7.77 -7.69 13.69
CA LEU A 362 -7.54 -7.53 12.25
C LEU A 362 -6.05 -7.35 11.93
N LEU A 363 -5.60 -8.04 10.89
CA LEU A 363 -4.29 -7.85 10.27
C LEU A 363 -4.45 -7.07 8.97
N ILE A 364 -3.63 -6.05 8.77
CA ILE A 364 -3.56 -5.30 7.52
C ILE A 364 -2.12 -5.34 6.97
N THR A 365 -1.95 -5.41 5.66
CA THR A 365 -0.62 -5.23 5.06
C THR A 365 -0.22 -3.76 5.10
N ASP A 366 1.07 -3.47 5.10
CA ASP A 366 1.57 -2.19 4.59
C ASP A 366 1.22 -2.05 3.10
N ASP A 367 1.47 -0.88 2.48
CA ASP A 367 1.02 -0.61 1.10
C ASP A 367 1.71 -1.56 0.10
N LEU A 368 0.92 -2.37 -0.59
CA LEU A 368 1.40 -3.32 -1.61
C LEU A 368 2.04 -2.63 -2.84
N ASN A 369 1.94 -1.31 -2.96
CA ASN A 369 2.68 -0.53 -3.95
C ASN A 369 4.17 -0.34 -3.59
N MET A 370 4.60 -0.70 -2.38
CA MET A 370 5.99 -0.55 -1.94
C MET A 370 6.93 -1.48 -2.71
N GLY A 371 8.12 -0.97 -3.06
CA GLY A 371 9.10 -1.67 -3.87
C GLY A 371 9.57 -3.02 -3.28
N ALA A 372 9.48 -3.18 -1.97
CA ALA A 372 9.83 -4.42 -1.28
C ALA A 372 9.02 -5.64 -1.76
N VAL A 373 7.76 -5.47 -2.20
CA VAL A 373 6.86 -6.56 -2.63
C VAL A 373 6.36 -6.40 -4.06
N TYR A 374 6.32 -5.18 -4.58
CA TYR A 374 5.80 -4.92 -5.92
C TYR A 374 6.60 -5.62 -7.03
N GLY A 375 7.90 -5.80 -6.85
CA GLY A 375 8.80 -6.41 -7.85
C GLY A 375 8.40 -7.82 -8.27
N ASP A 376 7.71 -8.57 -7.42
CA ASP A 376 7.22 -9.93 -7.72
C ASP A 376 5.81 -9.92 -8.36
N GLY A 377 5.19 -8.76 -8.51
CA GLY A 377 3.86 -8.54 -9.04
C GLY A 377 2.80 -8.40 -7.94
N ILE A 378 2.05 -7.30 -7.99
CA ILE A 378 1.04 -6.98 -6.97
C ILE A 378 -0.10 -8.02 -6.90
N ASP A 379 -0.42 -8.66 -8.01
CA ASP A 379 -1.40 -9.75 -8.10
C ASP A 379 -0.94 -10.98 -7.29
N ARG A 380 0.36 -11.32 -7.38
CA ARG A 380 0.94 -12.42 -6.57
C ARG A 380 1.06 -12.05 -5.11
N ALA A 381 1.46 -10.81 -4.80
CA ALA A 381 1.52 -10.32 -3.44
C ALA A 381 0.13 -10.36 -2.76
N ALA A 382 -0.92 -9.93 -3.47
CA ALA A 382 -2.30 -10.00 -2.96
C ALA A 382 -2.74 -11.45 -2.68
N VAL A 383 -2.46 -12.39 -3.59
CA VAL A 383 -2.75 -13.83 -3.37
C VAL A 383 -1.99 -14.36 -2.15
N ALA A 384 -0.69 -14.05 -2.03
CA ALA A 384 0.13 -14.53 -0.92
C ALA A 384 -0.34 -13.98 0.44
N ALA A 385 -0.68 -12.69 0.53
CA ALA A 385 -1.21 -12.06 1.74
C ALA A 385 -2.54 -12.72 2.18
N LEU A 386 -3.47 -12.92 1.24
CA LEU A 386 -4.75 -13.57 1.53
C LEU A 386 -4.55 -15.04 1.93
N ASP A 387 -3.65 -15.77 1.26
CA ASP A 387 -3.33 -17.15 1.62
C ASP A 387 -2.59 -17.24 2.97
N ALA A 388 -1.81 -16.24 3.33
CA ALA A 388 -1.24 -16.13 4.68
C ALA A 388 -2.33 -15.90 5.75
N GLY A 389 -3.51 -15.38 5.39
CA GLY A 389 -4.63 -15.10 6.30
C GLY A 389 -4.62 -13.68 6.85
N VAL A 390 -4.05 -12.73 6.10
CA VAL A 390 -4.18 -11.30 6.35
C VAL A 390 -5.60 -10.86 6.01
N ASP A 391 -6.17 -9.95 6.79
CA ASP A 391 -7.59 -9.57 6.69
C ASP A 391 -7.83 -8.41 5.73
N LEU A 392 -6.92 -7.45 5.70
CA LEU A 392 -7.01 -6.25 4.87
C LEU A 392 -5.70 -6.04 4.10
N LEU A 393 -5.83 -5.73 2.83
CA LEU A 393 -4.73 -5.45 1.90
C LEU A 393 -4.77 -3.98 1.50
N LEU A 394 -3.73 -3.22 1.85
CA LEU A 394 -3.65 -1.80 1.51
C LEU A 394 -3.03 -1.61 0.12
N VAL A 395 -3.73 -0.89 -0.76
CA VAL A 395 -3.26 -0.47 -2.09
C VAL A 395 -3.56 1.02 -2.24
N SER A 396 -2.68 1.88 -1.71
CA SER A 396 -3.03 3.29 -1.52
C SER A 396 -2.29 4.27 -2.42
N TYR A 397 -1.01 4.05 -2.71
CA TYR A 397 -0.19 5.02 -3.43
C TYR A 397 -0.61 5.20 -4.89
N ASP A 398 -0.82 4.10 -5.60
CA ASP A 398 -1.25 4.06 -7.00
C ASP A 398 -2.57 3.27 -7.11
N PRO A 399 -3.72 3.97 -7.20
CA PRO A 399 -5.04 3.34 -7.22
C PRO A 399 -5.24 2.33 -8.37
N ASP A 400 -4.55 2.52 -9.50
CA ASP A 400 -4.69 1.62 -10.65
C ASP A 400 -4.22 0.20 -10.35
N GLN A 401 -3.29 0.04 -9.39
CA GLN A 401 -2.79 -1.26 -8.98
C GLN A 401 -3.85 -2.14 -8.32
N TYR A 402 -4.86 -1.53 -7.74
CA TYR A 402 -6.00 -2.24 -7.15
C TYR A 402 -6.66 -3.19 -8.14
N PHE A 403 -6.89 -2.77 -9.38
CA PHE A 403 -7.54 -3.62 -10.39
C PHE A 403 -6.72 -4.87 -10.71
N ARG A 404 -5.39 -4.73 -10.78
CA ARG A 404 -4.47 -5.87 -10.98
C ARG A 404 -4.48 -6.80 -9.77
N ALA A 405 -4.41 -6.23 -8.57
CA ALA A 405 -4.39 -6.96 -7.31
C ALA A 405 -5.69 -7.75 -7.09
N LEU A 406 -6.87 -7.11 -7.22
CA LEU A 406 -8.16 -7.77 -7.06
C LEU A 406 -8.41 -8.84 -8.14
N TYR A 407 -8.10 -8.53 -9.41
CA TYR A 407 -8.21 -9.51 -10.49
C TYR A 407 -7.34 -10.76 -10.20
N GLY A 408 -6.09 -10.54 -9.76
CA GLY A 408 -5.17 -11.60 -9.35
C GLY A 408 -5.71 -12.42 -8.17
N ALA A 409 -6.18 -11.75 -7.12
CA ALA A 409 -6.76 -12.37 -5.93
C ALA A 409 -7.99 -13.23 -6.26
N ALA A 410 -8.93 -12.70 -7.04
CA ALA A 410 -10.14 -13.43 -7.45
C ALA A 410 -9.80 -14.66 -8.32
N ARG A 411 -8.83 -14.53 -9.22
CA ARG A 411 -8.32 -15.64 -10.03
C ARG A 411 -7.61 -16.68 -9.17
N GLY A 412 -6.79 -16.23 -8.20
CA GLY A 412 -6.10 -17.09 -7.24
C GLY A 412 -7.08 -17.88 -6.39
N TRP A 413 -8.13 -17.22 -5.88
CA TRP A 413 -9.19 -17.86 -5.11
C TRP A 413 -9.92 -18.94 -5.93
N ARG A 414 -10.33 -18.65 -7.18
CA ARG A 414 -10.98 -19.64 -8.06
C ARG A 414 -10.11 -20.87 -8.34
N ARG A 415 -8.78 -20.72 -8.29
CA ARG A 415 -7.81 -21.81 -8.52
C ARG A 415 -7.36 -22.52 -7.25
N GLY A 416 -7.90 -22.14 -6.08
CA GLY A 416 -7.52 -22.69 -4.79
C GLY A 416 -6.15 -22.24 -4.27
N ALA A 417 -5.55 -21.19 -4.86
CA ALA A 417 -4.29 -20.61 -4.39
C ALA A 417 -4.48 -19.78 -3.10
N VAL A 418 -5.70 -19.34 -2.81
CA VAL A 418 -6.09 -18.78 -1.52
C VAL A 418 -6.87 -19.86 -0.78
N GLY A 419 -6.36 -20.29 0.38
CA GLY A 419 -6.96 -21.38 1.15
C GLY A 419 -8.35 -21.02 1.70
N ALA A 420 -9.36 -21.79 1.34
CA ALA A 420 -10.77 -21.52 1.66
C ALA A 420 -11.04 -21.34 3.17
N GLN A 421 -10.41 -22.15 4.03
CA GLN A 421 -10.57 -22.01 5.48
C GLN A 421 -9.96 -20.71 6.02
N ARG A 422 -8.81 -20.28 5.49
CA ARG A 422 -8.12 -19.05 5.92
C ARG A 422 -8.89 -17.81 5.47
N GLU A 423 -9.40 -17.84 4.24
CA GLU A 423 -10.26 -16.77 3.74
C GLU A 423 -11.55 -16.67 4.55
N ALA A 424 -12.21 -17.80 4.83
CA ALA A 424 -13.43 -17.82 5.64
C ALA A 424 -13.16 -17.32 7.08
N ALA A 425 -12.03 -17.69 7.68
CA ALA A 425 -11.64 -17.19 8.99
C ALA A 425 -11.37 -15.68 8.97
N SER A 426 -10.74 -15.17 7.92
CA SER A 426 -10.51 -13.73 7.70
C SER A 426 -11.84 -12.99 7.53
N ALA A 427 -12.71 -13.48 6.65
CA ALA A 427 -14.05 -12.94 6.46
C ALA A 427 -14.85 -12.88 7.78
N ALA A 428 -14.77 -13.94 8.61
CA ALA A 428 -15.43 -13.98 9.91
C ALA A 428 -14.86 -12.93 10.90
N ARG A 429 -13.57 -12.59 10.83
CA ARG A 429 -12.98 -11.50 11.65
C ARG A 429 -13.49 -10.14 11.21
N LEU A 430 -13.57 -9.88 9.92
CA LEU A 430 -14.17 -8.64 9.37
C LEU A 430 -15.63 -8.50 9.81
N ASP A 431 -16.42 -9.57 9.68
CA ASP A 431 -17.83 -9.57 10.08
C ASP A 431 -18.01 -9.38 11.60
N ARG A 432 -17.11 -9.96 12.41
CA ARG A 432 -17.14 -9.77 13.87
C ARG A 432 -16.88 -8.32 14.24
N HIS A 433 -15.89 -7.69 13.62
CA HIS A 433 -15.60 -6.28 13.86
C HIS A 433 -16.83 -5.41 13.60
N TRP A 434 -17.50 -5.56 12.47
CA TRP A 434 -18.69 -4.78 12.14
C TRP A 434 -19.90 -5.09 13.02
N ARG A 435 -20.02 -6.31 13.55
CA ARG A 435 -21.08 -6.63 14.54
C ARG A 435 -20.83 -5.98 15.88
N GLN A 436 -19.58 -5.94 16.35
CA GLN A 436 -19.22 -5.30 17.61
C GLN A 436 -19.43 -3.80 17.55
N SER A 437 -18.98 -3.13 16.49
CA SER A 437 -19.19 -1.69 16.31
C SER A 437 -20.66 -1.28 16.29
N ARG A 438 -21.57 -2.12 15.76
CA ARG A 438 -23.02 -1.85 15.77
C ARG A 438 -23.70 -2.10 17.12
N ALA A 439 -23.09 -2.85 18.01
CA ALA A 439 -23.65 -3.12 19.34
C ALA A 439 -23.26 -2.02 20.35
N GLU A 440 -22.27 -1.20 20.00
CA GLU A 440 -21.79 -0.06 20.80
C GLU A 440 -22.46 1.26 20.41
N ASP A 441 -23.08 1.34 19.21
CA ASP A 441 -23.93 2.44 18.74
C ASP A 441 -25.38 2.30 19.27
#